data_f0f8a6ca93d828bf9f11609d53e91726
#
_entry.id   f0f8a6ca93d828bf9f11609d53e91726
#
_cell.length_a   1.000
_cell.length_b   1.000
_cell.length_c   1.000
_cell.angle_alpha   90.00
_cell.angle_beta   90.00
_cell.angle_gamma   90.00
#
_symmetry.space_group_name_H-M   'P 1'
#
loop_
_entity.id
_entity.type
_entity.pdbx_description
1 polymer ?
#
loop_
_entity_poly.entity_id
_entity_poly.type
_entity_poly.pdbx_seq_one_letter_code
_entity_poly.pdbx_strand_id
1 'polypeptide(L)' 'MLRNIKIAPNTLVVMISREGNYFVPGGSTELMVGDRLLVVSDRDEQELQQMYDTLGIKEVHNIR' A
#
# COMPACT_ATOMS: atom_id res chain seq x y z
N MET A 1 6.22 15.12 -1.12
CA MET A 1 6.70 14.05 -0.26
C MET A 1 5.58 13.39 0.49
N LEU A 2 5.52 12.10 0.43
CA LEU A 2 4.51 11.36 1.15
C LEU A 2 4.84 11.30 2.63
N ARG A 3 3.98 11.84 3.43
CA ARG A 3 4.16 11.87 4.87
C ARG A 3 3.39 10.76 5.55
N ASN A 4 2.37 10.30 4.90
CA ASN A 4 1.63 9.20 5.44
C ASN A 4 1.30 8.25 4.29
N ILE A 5 1.00 7.04 4.65
CA ILE A 5 0.81 5.99 3.69
C ILE A 5 -0.67 5.73 3.41
N LYS A 6 -1.50 6.60 3.92
CA LYS A 6 -2.93 6.49 3.69
C LYS A 6 -3.27 7.22 2.39
N ILE A 7 -3.31 6.49 1.31
CA ILE A 7 -3.51 7.07 -0.01
C ILE A 7 -4.98 7.10 -0.39
N ALA A 8 -5.73 6.10 0.02
CA ALA A 8 -7.16 6.01 -0.26
C ALA A 8 -7.95 6.18 1.03
N PRO A 9 -9.15 6.76 0.94
CA PRO A 9 -10.00 6.88 2.13
C PRO A 9 -10.31 5.50 2.71
N ASN A 10 -10.37 5.42 4.02
CA ASN A 10 -10.72 4.19 4.72
C ASN A 10 -9.80 3.03 4.38
N THR A 11 -8.55 3.34 4.08
CA THR A 11 -7.57 2.33 3.73
C THR A 11 -6.37 2.46 4.66
N LEU A 12 -5.95 1.33 5.22
CA LEU A 12 -4.80 1.29 6.10
C LEU A 12 -3.78 0.31 5.53
N VAL A 13 -2.56 0.77 5.33
CA VAL A 13 -1.48 -0.11 4.90
C VAL A 13 -0.91 -0.80 6.13
N VAL A 14 -0.99 -2.12 6.14
CA VAL A 14 -0.59 -2.92 7.29
C VAL A 14 0.83 -3.38 7.19
N MET A 15 1.27 -3.70 5.97
CA MET A 15 2.60 -4.25 5.77
C MET A 15 3.05 -3.96 4.35
N ILE A 16 4.35 -3.78 4.19
CA ILE A 16 4.94 -3.54 2.88
C ILE A 16 5.96 -4.64 2.61
N SER A 17 5.95 -5.17 1.39
CA SER A 17 6.98 -6.09 0.94
C SER A 17 7.84 -5.35 -0.09
N ARG A 18 9.13 -5.28 0.19
CA ARG A 18 10.08 -4.57 -0.67
C ARG A 18 11.30 -5.45 -0.86
N GLU A 19 11.53 -5.84 -2.10
CA GLU A 19 12.70 -6.65 -2.46
C GLU A 19 12.79 -7.91 -1.60
N GLY A 20 11.63 -8.55 -1.39
CA GLY A 20 11.59 -9.77 -0.62
C GLY A 20 11.56 -9.61 0.88
N ASN A 21 11.62 -8.38 1.35
CA ASN A 21 11.58 -8.09 2.79
C ASN A 21 10.25 -7.50 3.18
N TYR A 22 9.72 -7.94 4.31
CA TYR A 22 8.45 -7.44 4.83
C TYR A 22 8.72 -6.54 6.01
N PHE A 23 7.98 -5.44 6.10
CA PHE A 23 8.10 -4.58 7.27
C PHE A 23 6.80 -3.83 7.48
N VAL A 24 6.57 -3.40 8.72
CA VAL A 24 5.40 -2.62 9.09
C VAL A 24 5.75 -1.16 8.88
N PRO A 25 4.94 -0.42 8.10
CA PRO A 25 5.26 0.98 7.85
C PRO A 25 5.10 1.83 9.10
N GLY A 26 5.98 2.79 9.25
CA GLY A 26 5.91 3.76 10.31
C GLY A 26 5.46 5.11 9.79
N GLY A 27 5.49 6.10 10.67
CA GLY A 27 5.00 7.43 10.32
C GLY A 27 5.80 8.13 9.23
N SER A 28 7.07 7.78 9.09
CA SER A 28 7.93 8.40 8.09
C SER A 28 8.19 7.49 6.89
N THR A 29 7.53 6.36 6.82
CA THR A 29 7.72 5.42 5.73
C THR A 29 7.09 5.97 4.46
N GLU A 30 7.79 5.83 3.35
CA GLU A 30 7.28 6.22 2.05
C GLU A 30 7.14 4.99 1.17
N LEU A 31 6.13 5.03 0.31
CA LEU A 31 5.95 3.96 -0.67
C LEU A 31 6.93 4.15 -1.81
N MET A 32 7.40 3.04 -2.35
CA MET A 32 8.35 3.08 -3.45
C MET A 32 7.84 2.22 -4.59
N VAL A 33 8.31 2.54 -5.77
CA VAL A 33 7.97 1.78 -6.97
C VAL A 33 8.39 0.33 -6.78
N GLY A 34 7.48 -0.58 -7.12
CA GLY A 34 7.76 -2.00 -6.99
C GLY A 34 7.35 -2.61 -5.68
N ASP A 35 6.88 -1.80 -4.75
CA ASP A 35 6.40 -2.31 -3.47
C ASP A 35 5.15 -3.15 -3.65
N ARG A 36 4.98 -4.09 -2.73
CA ARG A 36 3.73 -4.82 -2.60
C ARG A 36 3.14 -4.46 -1.25
N LEU A 37 1.85 -4.20 -1.25
CA LEU A 37 1.19 -3.70 -0.05
C LEU A 37 0.17 -4.71 0.46
N LEU A 38 0.10 -4.82 1.78
CA LEU A 38 -0.95 -5.56 2.45
C LEU A 38 -1.78 -4.52 3.17
N VAL A 39 -3.06 -4.42 2.83
CA VAL A 39 -3.89 -3.34 3.33
C VAL A 39 -5.18 -3.88 3.93
N VAL A 40 -5.82 -3.04 4.73
CA VAL A 40 -7.19 -3.24 5.19
C VAL A 40 -8.00 -2.07 4.68
N SER A 41 -9.05 -2.36 3.92
CA SER A 41 -9.84 -1.30 3.32
C SER A 41 -11.25 -1.80 3.10
N ASP A 42 -12.20 -0.87 3.08
CA ASP A 42 -13.57 -1.19 2.70
C ASP A 42 -13.79 -1.07 1.20
N ARG A 43 -12.73 -0.77 0.46
CA ARG A 43 -12.79 -0.64 -0.99
C ARG A 43 -12.47 -1.96 -1.65
N ASP A 44 -12.94 -2.08 -2.89
CA ASP A 44 -12.66 -3.23 -3.71
C ASP A 44 -11.16 -3.34 -3.95
N GLU A 45 -10.64 -4.57 -3.88
CA GLU A 45 -9.21 -4.80 -4.11
C GLU A 45 -8.80 -4.35 -5.50
N GLN A 46 -9.65 -4.58 -6.47
CA GLN A 46 -9.39 -4.18 -7.84
C GLN A 46 -9.26 -2.67 -7.96
N GLU A 47 -10.13 -1.97 -7.28
CA GLU A 47 -10.10 -0.51 -7.27
C GLU A 47 -8.80 -0.01 -6.63
N LEU A 48 -8.41 -0.63 -5.53
CA LEU A 48 -7.18 -0.27 -4.84
C LEU A 48 -5.97 -0.53 -5.74
N GLN A 49 -5.98 -1.64 -6.43
CA GLN A 49 -4.87 -1.97 -7.33
C GLN A 49 -4.69 -0.89 -8.38
N GLN A 50 -5.78 -0.41 -8.95
CA GLN A 50 -5.72 0.64 -9.95
C GLN A 50 -5.17 1.94 -9.37
N MET A 51 -5.60 2.28 -8.18
CA MET A 51 -5.15 3.51 -7.53
C MET A 51 -3.66 3.48 -7.24
N TYR A 52 -3.20 2.37 -6.69
CA TYR A 52 -1.79 2.25 -6.33
C TYR A 52 -0.90 1.99 -7.54
N ASP A 53 -1.47 1.41 -8.58
CA ASP A 53 -0.70 1.12 -9.78
C ASP A 53 -0.16 2.41 -10.41
N THR A 54 -0.89 3.49 -10.31
CA THR A 54 -0.43 4.77 -10.84
C THR A 54 0.78 5.29 -10.09
N LEU A 55 1.04 4.75 -8.91
CA LEU A 55 2.19 5.12 -8.10
C LEU A 55 3.35 4.15 -8.29
N GLY A 56 3.17 3.16 -9.14
CA GLY A 56 4.22 2.18 -9.36
C GLY A 56 4.21 1.02 -8.39
N ILE A 57 3.16 0.89 -7.59
CA ILE A 57 3.03 -0.22 -6.66
C ILE A 57 2.73 -1.49 -7.43
N LYS A 58 3.48 -2.52 -7.15
CA LYS A 58 3.39 -3.75 -7.92
C LYS A 58 2.11 -4.51 -7.62
N GLU A 59 1.72 -4.55 -6.37
CA GLU A 59 0.58 -5.35 -5.97
C GLU A 59 -0.02 -4.79 -4.69
N VAL A 60 -1.35 -4.82 -4.61
CA VAL A 60 -2.07 -4.45 -3.39
C VAL A 60 -2.98 -5.62 -3.05
N HIS A 61 -2.86 -6.08 -1.82
CA HIS A 61 -3.72 -7.16 -1.33
C HIS A 61 -4.55 -6.66 -0.17
N ASN A 62 -5.85 -6.73 -0.31
CA ASN A 62 -6.77 -6.31 0.74
C ASN A 62 -7.14 -7.55 1.56
N ILE A 63 -6.71 -7.56 2.80
CA ILE A 63 -6.92 -8.73 3.67
C ILE A 63 -8.29 -8.76 4.33
N ARG A 64 -9.07 -7.71 4.14
CA ARG A 64 -10.41 -7.66 4.69
C ARG A 64 -11.38 -8.61 4.00
#